data_1449fa3bfc9485c0ca18d8c5d92894c5
#
_entry.id   1449fa3bfc9485c0ca18d8c5d92894c5
#
_cell.length_a   1.000
_cell.length_b   1.000
_cell.length_c   1.000
_cell.angle_alpha   90.00
_cell.angle_beta   90.00
_cell.angle_gamma   90.00
#
_symmetry.space_group_name_H-M   'P 1'
#
loop_
_entity.id
_entity.type
_entity.pdbx_description
1 polymer ?
#
loop_
_entity_poly.entity_id
_entity_poly.type
_entity_poly.pdbx_seq_one_letter_code
_entity_poly.pdbx_strand_id
1 'polypeptide(L)'
;MPRRKFFYIALICSCAWYVYPGYLFEIMASISWVYWAFPKSVTAHQIGSGIDGLGLGSFSLDLSTVFSSLGSPLITPFFTIVNILVGDVLALYVIIPIAYYVLNTYHAQRSPIVSLGTFNSRGKDYDVLSIVNDKLEINLHSYEQKGPINFSISFTFAYGISMAAAISILTHVAFFNGKEILGLFRASFKENKVDIHTKLMRKYKDIPNWWFYLILGVSLLLTLHLCIFQKDQIQLPWWSAVFAIGLAFAFTLPMSIITATTNQTPTLDVITQYIMGMMLPGRPIANLCFKTYGAISTTNAIHFLNNFKMCHYMKIPPRSRFLVEVGTS
;
A
#
# COMPACT_ATOMS: atom_id res chain seq x y z
N MET A 1 2.94 -21.78 29.60
CA MET A 1 1.54 -21.73 29.12
C MET A 1 1.43 -22.48 27.79
N PRO A 2 0.42 -23.37 27.58
CA PRO A 2 0.23 -24.05 26.29
C PRO A 2 -0.08 -23.03 25.17
N ARG A 3 0.50 -23.24 23.97
CA ARG A 3 0.34 -22.32 22.81
C ARG A 3 -1.14 -22.00 22.47
N ARG A 4 -2.01 -23.01 22.55
CA ARG A 4 -3.47 -22.84 22.31
C ARG A 4 -4.14 -21.92 23.34
N LYS A 5 -3.80 -22.06 24.64
CA LYS A 5 -4.31 -21.16 25.68
C LYS A 5 -3.87 -19.72 25.46
N PHE A 6 -2.59 -19.50 25.12
CA PHE A 6 -2.08 -18.18 24.79
C PHE A 6 -2.83 -17.57 23.63
N PHE A 7 -3.02 -18.33 22.54
CA PHE A 7 -3.73 -17.87 21.36
C PHE A 7 -5.15 -17.40 21.67
N TYR A 8 -5.94 -18.21 22.39
CA TYR A 8 -7.32 -17.82 22.73
C TYR A 8 -7.39 -16.60 23.66
N ILE A 9 -6.48 -16.50 24.63
CA ILE A 9 -6.43 -15.33 25.53
C ILE A 9 -6.06 -14.09 24.71
N ALA A 10 -5.01 -14.17 23.90
CA ALA A 10 -4.59 -13.05 23.05
C ALA A 10 -5.71 -12.62 22.10
N LEU A 11 -6.39 -13.56 21.46
CA LEU A 11 -7.52 -13.28 20.57
C LEU A 11 -8.66 -12.56 21.30
N ILE A 12 -9.11 -13.09 22.45
CA ILE A 12 -10.21 -12.50 23.22
C ILE A 12 -9.82 -11.11 23.73
N CYS A 13 -8.60 -10.96 24.29
CA CYS A 13 -8.12 -9.67 24.77
C CYS A 13 -7.99 -8.63 23.65
N SER A 14 -7.49 -9.03 22.48
CA SER A 14 -7.37 -8.12 21.34
C SER A 14 -8.73 -7.68 20.81
N CYS A 15 -9.67 -8.61 20.67
CA CYS A 15 -11.04 -8.29 20.26
C CYS A 15 -11.74 -7.37 21.28
N ALA A 16 -11.62 -7.67 22.56
CA ALA A 16 -12.22 -6.87 23.64
C ALA A 16 -11.62 -5.46 23.69
N TRP A 17 -10.29 -5.34 23.55
CA TRP A 17 -9.62 -4.05 23.53
C TRP A 17 -10.02 -3.21 22.31
N TYR A 18 -10.11 -3.82 21.13
CA TYR A 18 -10.43 -3.11 19.89
C TYR A 18 -11.82 -2.44 19.90
N VAL A 19 -12.76 -2.98 20.67
CA VAL A 19 -14.10 -2.38 20.83
C VAL A 19 -14.03 -0.95 21.38
N TYR A 20 -13.07 -0.66 22.27
CA TYR A 20 -12.94 0.68 22.86
C TYR A 20 -12.49 1.74 21.83
N PRO A 21 -11.29 1.64 21.21
CA PRO A 21 -10.84 2.65 20.26
C PRO A 21 -11.54 2.56 18.89
N GLY A 22 -12.06 1.40 18.49
CA GLY A 22 -12.65 1.20 17.17
C GLY A 22 -14.13 1.56 17.06
N TYR A 23 -14.89 1.48 18.18
CA TYR A 23 -16.35 1.68 18.14
C TYR A 23 -16.88 2.63 19.21
N LEU A 24 -16.35 2.59 20.44
CA LEU A 24 -16.91 3.39 21.53
C LEU A 24 -16.26 4.78 21.66
N PHE A 25 -14.96 4.85 21.47
CA PHE A 25 -14.19 6.09 21.66
C PHE A 25 -13.13 6.24 20.58
N GLU A 26 -13.54 6.56 19.37
CA GLU A 26 -12.65 6.77 18.21
C GLU A 26 -11.59 7.84 18.46
N ILE A 27 -11.85 8.79 19.36
CA ILE A 27 -10.90 9.83 19.78
C ILE A 27 -9.63 9.23 20.41
N MET A 28 -9.70 8.00 20.94
CA MET A 28 -8.53 7.30 21.50
C MET A 28 -7.51 6.90 20.43
N ALA A 29 -7.91 6.85 19.16
CA ALA A 29 -7.02 6.59 18.04
C ALA A 29 -6.13 7.80 17.72
N SER A 30 -6.53 9.01 18.11
CA SER A 30 -5.76 10.23 17.83
C SER A 30 -5.96 11.26 18.95
N ILE A 31 -5.20 11.08 20.03
CA ILE A 31 -5.20 12.02 21.17
C ILE A 31 -4.08 13.03 20.96
N SER A 32 -4.40 14.34 20.96
CA SER A 32 -3.41 15.41 20.84
C SER A 32 -3.48 16.35 22.04
N TRP A 33 -2.44 16.35 22.88
CA TRP A 33 -2.34 17.25 23.99
C TRP A 33 -2.08 18.69 23.56
N VAL A 34 -1.41 18.91 22.42
CA VAL A 34 -1.18 20.25 21.86
C VAL A 34 -2.51 20.90 21.47
N TYR A 35 -3.40 20.13 20.85
CA TYR A 35 -4.73 20.60 20.53
C TYR A 35 -5.55 20.95 21.77
N TRP A 36 -5.45 20.16 22.83
CA TRP A 36 -6.17 20.43 24.08
C TRP A 36 -5.64 21.65 24.83
N ALA A 37 -4.32 21.88 24.76
CA ALA A 37 -3.71 23.06 25.41
C ALA A 37 -4.09 24.37 24.70
N PHE A 38 -4.28 24.35 23.39
CA PHE A 38 -4.54 25.54 22.57
C PHE A 38 -5.74 25.35 21.62
N PRO A 39 -6.96 25.17 22.15
CA PRO A 39 -8.14 24.80 21.34
C PRO A 39 -8.60 25.89 20.35
N LYS A 40 -8.18 27.17 20.56
CA LYS A 40 -8.56 28.30 19.71
C LYS A 40 -7.51 28.63 18.64
N SER A 41 -6.37 27.98 18.64
CA SER A 41 -5.28 28.29 17.72
C SER A 41 -5.33 27.36 16.49
N VAL A 42 -5.55 27.92 15.31
CA VAL A 42 -5.52 27.19 14.04
C VAL A 42 -4.16 26.53 13.80
N THR A 43 -3.06 27.23 14.12
CA THR A 43 -1.71 26.70 13.99
C THR A 43 -1.47 25.50 14.93
N ALA A 44 -2.00 25.54 16.16
CA ALA A 44 -1.92 24.40 17.08
C ALA A 44 -2.69 23.18 16.55
N HIS A 45 -3.80 23.38 15.87
CA HIS A 45 -4.54 22.33 15.18
C HIS A 45 -3.73 21.73 14.02
N GLN A 46 -3.17 22.60 13.17
CA GLN A 46 -2.37 22.17 12.02
C GLN A 46 -1.12 21.40 12.41
N ILE A 47 -0.50 21.76 13.52
CA ILE A 47 0.74 21.11 13.99
C ILE A 47 0.43 19.90 14.87
N GLY A 48 -0.57 20.00 15.75
CA GLY A 48 -0.80 19.01 16.81
C GLY A 48 -1.82 17.93 16.48
N SER A 49 -2.78 18.15 15.55
CA SER A 49 -3.78 17.13 15.23
C SER A 49 -3.14 15.92 14.59
N GLY A 50 -3.51 14.72 15.04
CA GLY A 50 -3.02 13.47 14.46
C GLY A 50 -3.82 12.99 13.24
N ILE A 51 -4.97 13.64 12.93
CA ILE A 51 -5.80 13.30 11.77
C ILE A 51 -5.65 14.36 10.68
N ASP A 52 -5.86 15.63 11.03
CA ASP A 52 -5.89 16.74 10.06
C ASP A 52 -4.66 17.65 10.17
N GLY A 53 -3.65 17.25 10.91
CA GLY A 53 -2.42 18.00 11.15
C GLY A 53 -1.18 17.13 11.09
N LEU A 54 -0.04 17.72 11.48
CA LEU A 54 1.27 17.05 11.43
C LEU A 54 1.49 16.05 12.57
N GLY A 55 0.56 15.93 13.51
CA GLY A 55 0.62 14.95 14.59
C GLY A 55 1.65 15.22 15.69
N LEU A 56 2.20 16.45 15.80
CA LEU A 56 3.17 16.77 16.83
C LEU A 56 2.53 16.68 18.22
N GLY A 57 3.05 15.80 19.07
CA GLY A 57 2.50 15.56 20.40
C GLY A 57 1.18 14.78 20.39
N SER A 58 0.80 14.18 19.28
CA SER A 58 -0.30 13.22 19.23
C SER A 58 0.18 11.82 19.60
N PHE A 59 -0.69 11.04 20.22
CA PHE A 59 -0.46 9.63 20.48
C PHE A 59 -1.75 8.84 20.30
N SER A 60 -1.60 7.58 19.92
CA SER A 60 -2.71 6.66 19.72
C SER A 60 -2.68 5.55 20.79
N LEU A 61 -3.83 5.27 21.36
CA LEU A 61 -4.05 4.07 22.19
C LEU A 61 -4.56 2.90 21.34
N ASP A 62 -4.77 3.12 20.06
CA ASP A 62 -5.11 2.07 19.11
C ASP A 62 -3.84 1.42 18.54
N LEU A 63 -3.61 0.17 18.93
CA LEU A 63 -2.46 -0.61 18.43
C LEU A 63 -2.51 -0.85 16.93
N SER A 64 -3.68 -0.78 16.30
CA SER A 64 -3.81 -0.93 14.85
C SER A 64 -3.02 0.14 14.09
N THR A 65 -2.96 1.36 14.62
CA THR A 65 -2.19 2.48 14.06
C THR A 65 -0.69 2.16 14.01
N VAL A 66 -0.15 1.55 15.08
CA VAL A 66 1.26 1.15 15.13
C VAL A 66 1.54 0.01 14.16
N PHE A 67 0.65 -0.99 14.12
CA PHE A 67 0.81 -2.14 13.23
C PHE A 67 0.62 -1.80 11.75
N SER A 68 -0.20 -0.81 11.43
CA SER A 68 -0.40 -0.37 10.05
C SER A 68 0.82 0.32 9.44
N SER A 69 1.58 1.08 10.25
CA SER A 69 2.74 1.84 9.77
C SER A 69 4.06 1.07 9.86
N LEU A 70 4.27 0.31 10.95
CA LEU A 70 5.55 -0.38 11.20
C LEU A 70 5.48 -1.90 11.00
N GLY A 71 4.30 -2.45 10.77
CA GLY A 71 4.08 -3.88 10.87
C GLY A 71 4.32 -4.36 12.32
N SER A 72 4.81 -5.58 12.52
CA SER A 72 5.15 -6.03 13.87
C SER A 72 6.47 -5.39 14.33
N PRO A 73 6.48 -4.57 15.40
CA PRO A 73 7.70 -3.95 15.90
C PRO A 73 8.73 -4.96 16.44
N LEU A 74 8.30 -6.20 16.72
CA LEU A 74 9.18 -7.29 17.15
C LEU A 74 9.95 -7.92 15.98
N ILE A 75 9.44 -7.82 14.76
CA ILE A 75 10.02 -8.44 13.57
C ILE A 75 10.79 -7.41 12.74
N THR A 76 10.37 -6.15 12.76
CA THR A 76 10.99 -5.09 11.98
C THR A 76 12.39 -4.79 12.49
N PRO A 77 13.42 -4.82 11.62
CA PRO A 77 14.80 -4.52 12.02
C PRO A 77 14.95 -3.09 12.54
N PHE A 78 15.80 -2.89 13.54
CA PHE A 78 16.02 -1.59 14.17
C PHE A 78 16.44 -0.49 13.17
N PHE A 79 17.33 -0.82 12.21
CA PHE A 79 17.74 0.15 11.20
C PHE A 79 16.56 0.65 10.35
N THR A 80 15.59 -0.21 10.06
CA THR A 80 14.37 0.17 9.32
C THR A 80 13.52 1.14 10.14
N ILE A 81 13.34 0.88 11.44
CA ILE A 81 12.58 1.77 12.33
C ILE A 81 13.24 3.15 12.39
N VAL A 82 14.57 3.20 12.53
CA VAL A 82 15.32 4.46 12.55
C VAL A 82 15.20 5.21 11.23
N ASN A 83 15.32 4.52 10.09
CA ASN A 83 15.17 5.15 8.78
C ASN A 83 13.76 5.71 8.54
N ILE A 84 12.72 4.99 8.97
CA ILE A 84 11.34 5.47 8.90
C ILE A 84 11.18 6.72 9.78
N LEU A 85 11.64 6.69 11.02
CA LEU A 85 11.58 7.82 11.93
C LEU A 85 12.29 9.05 11.36
N VAL A 86 13.50 8.89 10.82
CA VAL A 86 14.24 10.01 10.20
C VAL A 86 13.49 10.53 8.97
N GLY A 87 12.96 9.64 8.15
CA GLY A 87 12.16 10.01 6.98
C GLY A 87 10.90 10.80 7.35
N ASP A 88 10.17 10.34 8.35
CA ASP A 88 8.95 10.99 8.85
C ASP A 88 9.27 12.36 9.46
N VAL A 89 10.31 12.46 10.28
CA VAL A 89 10.74 13.73 10.86
C VAL A 89 11.12 14.73 9.77
N LEU A 90 11.89 14.32 8.79
CA LEU A 90 12.27 15.18 7.67
C LEU A 90 11.06 15.59 6.81
N ALA A 91 10.19 14.65 6.47
CA ALA A 91 9.02 14.94 5.63
C ALA A 91 8.00 15.80 6.36
N LEU A 92 7.54 15.37 7.56
CA LEU A 92 6.43 16.01 8.27
C LEU A 92 6.83 17.30 9.00
N TYR A 93 8.03 17.35 9.57
CA TYR A 93 8.42 18.50 10.42
C TYR A 93 9.40 19.47 9.79
N VAL A 94 9.99 19.12 8.63
CA VAL A 94 10.90 20.03 7.91
C VAL A 94 10.33 20.39 6.55
N ILE A 95 10.13 19.42 5.67
CA ILE A 95 9.78 19.69 4.27
C ILE A 95 8.37 20.26 4.14
N ILE A 96 7.37 19.61 4.72
CA ILE A 96 5.98 20.06 4.63
C ILE A 96 5.76 21.45 5.25
N PRO A 97 6.25 21.77 6.47
CA PRO A 97 6.14 23.11 7.02
C PRO A 97 6.85 24.19 6.19
N ILE A 98 8.03 23.92 5.67
CA ILE A 98 8.73 24.85 4.79
C ILE A 98 7.92 25.10 3.51
N ALA A 99 7.42 24.05 2.86
CA ALA A 99 6.63 24.15 1.65
C ALA A 99 5.29 24.89 1.90
N TYR A 100 4.68 24.71 3.07
CA TYR A 100 3.40 25.31 3.43
C TYR A 100 3.55 26.76 3.91
N TYR A 101 4.38 27.02 4.93
CA TYR A 101 4.46 28.32 5.59
C TYR A 101 5.44 29.28 4.93
N VAL A 102 6.57 28.79 4.40
CA VAL A 102 7.65 29.63 3.86
C VAL A 102 7.49 29.82 2.35
N LEU A 103 7.41 28.71 1.59
CA LEU A 103 7.40 28.77 0.14
C LEU A 103 5.98 28.95 -0.44
N ASN A 104 4.94 28.62 0.33
CA ASN A 104 3.55 28.60 -0.13
C ASN A 104 3.41 27.90 -1.51
N THR A 105 4.07 26.77 -1.67
CA THR A 105 4.16 26.02 -2.92
C THR A 105 2.76 25.66 -3.44
N TYR A 106 2.47 25.98 -4.70
CA TYR A 106 1.14 25.78 -5.30
C TYR A 106 -0.02 26.44 -4.54
N HIS A 107 0.24 27.55 -3.84
CA HIS A 107 -0.74 28.23 -2.97
C HIS A 107 -1.28 27.32 -1.84
N ALA A 108 -0.41 26.51 -1.26
CA ALA A 108 -0.73 25.50 -0.26
C ALA A 108 -1.55 26.02 0.92
N GLN A 109 -1.34 27.29 1.32
CA GLN A 109 -2.06 27.92 2.44
C GLN A 109 -3.56 28.11 2.20
N ARG A 110 -4.03 27.89 0.96
CA ARG A 110 -5.47 27.93 0.66
C ARG A 110 -6.20 26.64 1.00
N SER A 111 -5.48 25.54 1.18
CA SER A 111 -6.01 24.21 1.54
C SER A 111 -5.49 23.78 2.91
N PRO A 112 -6.14 22.82 3.60
CA PRO A 112 -5.59 22.25 4.83
C PRO A 112 -4.20 21.68 4.60
N ILE A 113 -3.34 21.73 5.63
CA ILE A 113 -1.96 21.22 5.53
C ILE A 113 -1.93 19.70 5.29
N VAL A 114 -2.83 18.96 5.95
CA VAL A 114 -3.03 17.52 5.79
C VAL A 114 -4.49 17.28 5.45
N SER A 115 -4.77 16.67 4.31
CA SER A 115 -6.10 16.21 3.90
C SER A 115 -6.00 15.28 2.72
N LEU A 116 -6.91 14.31 2.62
CA LEU A 116 -7.11 13.46 1.44
C LEU A 116 -8.16 14.03 0.48
N GLY A 117 -8.79 15.15 0.85
CA GLY A 117 -9.82 15.82 0.06
C GLY A 117 -9.27 16.54 -1.17
N THR A 118 -10.20 16.89 -2.05
CA THR A 118 -9.95 17.72 -3.24
C THR A 118 -10.50 19.12 -3.01
N PHE A 119 -9.75 20.13 -3.42
CA PHE A 119 -10.09 21.54 -3.18
C PHE A 119 -10.14 22.33 -4.48
N ASN A 120 -10.95 23.37 -4.51
CA ASN A 120 -10.94 24.35 -5.59
C ASN A 120 -9.83 25.39 -5.36
N SER A 121 -9.62 26.29 -6.33
CA SER A 121 -8.62 27.37 -6.25
C SER A 121 -8.85 28.35 -5.09
N ARG A 122 -10.02 28.30 -4.42
CA ARG A 122 -10.37 29.13 -3.26
C ARG A 122 -10.24 28.38 -1.93
N GLY A 123 -9.80 27.10 -1.95
CA GLY A 123 -9.63 26.28 -0.74
C GLY A 123 -10.93 25.68 -0.18
N LYS A 124 -12.02 25.72 -0.92
CA LYS A 124 -13.26 25.01 -0.56
C LYS A 124 -13.27 23.62 -1.18
N ASP A 125 -14.02 22.70 -0.59
CA ASP A 125 -14.18 21.35 -1.12
C ASP A 125 -14.65 21.39 -2.57
N TYR A 126 -14.02 20.56 -3.38
CA TYR A 126 -14.32 20.43 -4.80
C TYR A 126 -15.35 19.33 -5.01
N ASP A 127 -16.50 19.70 -5.55
CA ASP A 127 -17.52 18.73 -5.91
C ASP A 127 -17.12 17.97 -7.19
N VAL A 128 -16.46 16.83 -7.00
CA VAL A 128 -15.94 15.97 -8.07
C VAL A 128 -17.10 15.37 -8.90
N LEU A 129 -18.22 15.04 -8.27
CA LEU A 129 -19.35 14.42 -8.97
C LEU A 129 -19.94 15.33 -10.05
N SER A 130 -19.85 16.62 -9.88
CA SER A 130 -20.38 17.60 -10.81
C SER A 130 -19.57 17.80 -12.11
N ILE A 131 -18.35 17.25 -12.17
CA ILE A 131 -17.53 17.25 -13.38
C ILE A 131 -17.50 15.90 -14.08
N VAL A 132 -18.27 14.93 -13.58
CA VAL A 132 -18.28 13.57 -14.08
C VAL A 132 -19.64 13.32 -14.76
N ASN A 133 -19.62 12.64 -15.90
CA ASN A 133 -20.82 12.21 -16.61
C ASN A 133 -21.45 10.98 -15.94
N ASP A 134 -22.67 10.60 -16.35
CA ASP A 134 -23.37 9.39 -15.89
C ASP A 134 -22.54 8.11 -16.08
N LYS A 135 -21.59 8.10 -17.01
CA LYS A 135 -20.62 7.01 -17.25
C LYS A 135 -19.38 7.11 -16.37
N LEU A 136 -19.31 8.04 -15.44
CA LEU A 136 -18.15 8.32 -14.61
C LEU A 136 -16.88 8.70 -15.40
N GLU A 137 -17.04 9.32 -16.58
CA GLU A 137 -15.95 9.94 -17.32
C GLU A 137 -15.90 11.44 -17.03
N ILE A 138 -14.71 12.03 -17.04
CA ILE A 138 -14.54 13.47 -16.79
C ILE A 138 -15.09 14.26 -17.98
N ASN A 139 -16.04 15.16 -17.71
CA ASN A 139 -16.55 16.12 -18.66
C ASN A 139 -15.59 17.33 -18.71
N LEU A 140 -14.83 17.45 -19.79
CA LEU A 140 -13.84 18.52 -19.97
C LEU A 140 -14.46 19.92 -19.89
N HIS A 141 -15.63 20.12 -20.46
CA HIS A 141 -16.31 21.41 -20.43
C HIS A 141 -16.67 21.84 -18.99
N SER A 142 -17.22 20.93 -18.19
CA SER A 142 -17.52 21.20 -16.78
C SER A 142 -16.26 21.40 -15.95
N TYR A 143 -15.18 20.66 -16.26
CA TYR A 143 -13.88 20.81 -15.62
C TYR A 143 -13.24 22.19 -15.91
N GLU A 144 -13.28 22.64 -17.16
CA GLU A 144 -12.76 23.97 -17.54
C GLU A 144 -13.55 25.11 -16.88
N GLN A 145 -14.86 24.97 -16.74
CA GLN A 145 -15.68 25.97 -16.04
C GLN A 145 -15.40 26.05 -14.55
N LYS A 146 -15.18 24.91 -13.87
CA LYS A 146 -14.95 24.87 -12.43
C LYS A 146 -13.50 25.12 -12.04
N GLY A 147 -12.58 24.99 -12.98
CA GLY A 147 -11.15 25.15 -12.77
C GLY A 147 -10.46 23.90 -12.21
N PRO A 148 -9.14 23.98 -11.99
CA PRO A 148 -8.31 22.84 -11.60
C PRO A 148 -8.62 22.34 -10.19
N ILE A 149 -8.46 21.02 -10.03
CA ILE A 149 -8.51 20.34 -8.74
C ILE A 149 -7.17 20.55 -8.04
N ASN A 150 -7.21 21.00 -6.78
CA ASN A 150 -6.04 21.14 -5.93
C ASN A 150 -6.08 20.10 -4.80
N PHE A 151 -4.90 19.67 -4.37
CA PHE A 151 -4.73 18.76 -3.25
C PHE A 151 -3.97 19.43 -2.11
N SER A 152 -4.06 18.86 -0.92
CA SER A 152 -3.23 19.31 0.21
C SER A 152 -1.74 19.12 -0.10
N ILE A 153 -0.91 19.94 0.53
CA ILE A 153 0.54 19.86 0.33
C ILE A 153 1.11 18.52 0.75
N SER A 154 0.65 17.97 1.88
CA SER A 154 1.08 16.66 2.37
C SER A 154 0.69 15.53 1.43
N PHE A 155 -0.51 15.57 0.83
CA PHE A 155 -0.93 14.59 -0.17
C PHE A 155 -0.03 14.64 -1.42
N THR A 156 0.27 15.83 -1.92
CA THR A 156 1.14 16.03 -3.09
C THR A 156 2.57 15.50 -2.81
N PHE A 157 3.12 15.80 -1.63
CA PHE A 157 4.42 15.28 -1.24
C PHE A 157 4.41 13.76 -1.05
N ALA A 158 3.38 13.19 -0.47
CA ALA A 158 3.25 11.74 -0.31
C ALA A 158 3.28 11.01 -1.67
N TYR A 159 2.62 11.56 -2.69
CA TYR A 159 2.68 11.02 -4.04
C TYR A 159 4.10 11.12 -4.64
N GLY A 160 4.76 12.27 -4.51
CA GLY A 160 6.14 12.45 -4.97
C GLY A 160 7.13 11.50 -4.30
N ILE A 161 7.04 11.35 -2.97
CA ILE A 161 7.89 10.42 -2.19
C ILE A 161 7.60 8.97 -2.59
N SER A 162 6.34 8.59 -2.82
CA SER A 162 5.99 7.24 -3.25
C SER A 162 6.59 6.90 -4.62
N MET A 163 6.59 7.85 -5.57
CA MET A 163 7.25 7.67 -6.86
C MET A 163 8.78 7.54 -6.71
N ALA A 164 9.39 8.40 -5.90
CA ALA A 164 10.82 8.35 -5.62
C ALA A 164 11.22 7.02 -4.93
N ALA A 165 10.41 6.55 -3.98
CA ALA A 165 10.62 5.28 -3.29
C ALA A 165 10.64 4.09 -4.25
N ALA A 166 9.70 4.03 -5.19
CA ALA A 166 9.64 2.91 -6.13
C ALA A 166 10.84 2.89 -7.10
N ILE A 167 11.30 4.05 -7.57
CA ILE A 167 12.53 4.16 -8.38
C ILE A 167 13.74 3.76 -7.53
N SER A 168 13.81 4.23 -6.28
CA SER A 168 14.86 3.87 -5.34
C SER A 168 14.94 2.37 -5.08
N ILE A 169 13.80 1.70 -4.92
CA ILE A 169 13.74 0.24 -4.75
C ILE A 169 14.33 -0.48 -5.95
N LEU A 170 13.92 -0.11 -7.16
CA LEU A 170 14.44 -0.73 -8.38
C LEU A 170 15.96 -0.55 -8.51
N THR A 171 16.43 0.69 -8.32
CA THR A 171 17.86 1.01 -8.42
C THR A 171 18.65 0.31 -7.32
N HIS A 172 18.17 0.32 -6.08
CA HIS A 172 18.83 -0.35 -4.96
C HIS A 172 18.97 -1.86 -5.22
N VAL A 173 17.87 -2.53 -5.56
CA VAL A 173 17.90 -3.97 -5.85
C VAL A 173 18.78 -4.29 -7.04
N ALA A 174 18.75 -3.49 -8.11
CA ALA A 174 19.60 -3.69 -9.28
C ALA A 174 21.10 -3.58 -8.93
N PHE A 175 21.50 -2.55 -8.17
CA PHE A 175 22.91 -2.31 -7.86
C PHE A 175 23.46 -3.24 -6.78
N PHE A 176 22.71 -3.48 -5.71
CA PHE A 176 23.21 -4.24 -4.56
C PHE A 176 22.92 -5.74 -4.64
N ASN A 177 21.75 -6.12 -5.16
CA ASN A 177 21.30 -7.51 -5.21
C ASN A 177 21.36 -8.13 -6.62
N GLY A 178 21.61 -7.35 -7.67
CA GLY A 178 21.50 -7.80 -9.07
C GLY A 178 22.41 -8.98 -9.40
N LYS A 179 23.66 -8.99 -8.93
CA LYS A 179 24.62 -10.09 -9.14
C LYS A 179 24.17 -11.37 -8.44
N GLU A 180 23.68 -11.25 -7.21
CA GLU A 180 23.18 -12.38 -6.42
C GLU A 180 21.91 -12.97 -7.05
N ILE A 181 20.97 -12.13 -7.46
CA ILE A 181 19.75 -12.54 -8.17
C ILE A 181 20.08 -13.33 -9.43
N LEU A 182 21.00 -12.82 -10.26
CA LEU A 182 21.44 -13.52 -11.46
C LEU A 182 22.13 -14.85 -11.13
N GLY A 183 22.93 -14.88 -10.06
CA GLY A 183 23.57 -16.10 -9.56
C GLY A 183 22.56 -17.13 -9.11
N LEU A 184 21.58 -16.75 -8.30
CA LEU A 184 20.51 -17.62 -7.82
C LEU A 184 19.60 -18.10 -8.97
N PHE A 185 19.27 -17.21 -9.91
CA PHE A 185 18.52 -17.57 -11.11
C PHE A 185 19.25 -18.65 -11.93
N ARG A 186 20.55 -18.49 -12.17
CA ARG A 186 21.35 -19.51 -12.85
C ARG A 186 21.49 -20.79 -12.03
N ALA A 187 21.59 -20.67 -10.71
CA ALA A 187 21.71 -21.82 -9.81
C ALA A 187 20.38 -22.60 -9.68
N SER A 188 19.23 -21.96 -9.87
CA SER A 188 17.93 -22.65 -9.84
C SER A 188 17.74 -23.69 -10.94
N PHE A 189 18.53 -23.58 -12.02
CA PHE A 189 18.59 -24.60 -13.10
C PHE A 189 19.61 -25.71 -12.83
N LYS A 190 20.43 -25.61 -11.76
CA LYS A 190 21.36 -26.66 -11.35
C LYS A 190 20.91 -27.21 -10.00
N GLU A 191 20.90 -28.53 -9.85
CA GLU A 191 20.63 -29.17 -8.57
C GLU A 191 21.63 -28.70 -7.51
N ASN A 192 21.16 -27.96 -6.54
CA ASN A 192 21.97 -27.36 -5.48
C ASN A 192 21.72 -28.00 -4.11
N LYS A 193 22.65 -27.75 -3.19
CA LYS A 193 22.64 -28.23 -1.80
C LYS A 193 21.25 -28.02 -1.17
N VAL A 194 20.61 -29.11 -0.84
CA VAL A 194 19.27 -29.13 -0.26
C VAL A 194 19.37 -28.74 1.22
N ASP A 195 18.72 -27.65 1.59
CA ASP A 195 18.60 -27.20 2.98
C ASP A 195 17.89 -28.26 3.86
N ILE A 196 18.19 -28.25 5.16
CA ILE A 196 17.61 -29.18 6.14
C ILE A 196 16.07 -29.07 6.16
N HIS A 197 15.54 -27.84 6.09
CA HIS A 197 14.10 -27.63 6.03
C HIS A 197 13.47 -28.24 4.78
N THR A 198 14.10 -28.12 3.64
CA THR A 198 13.68 -28.72 2.38
C THR A 198 13.71 -30.23 2.45
N LYS A 199 14.75 -30.85 3.09
CA LYS A 199 14.77 -32.29 3.35
C LYS A 199 13.57 -32.77 4.17
N LEU A 200 13.22 -32.03 5.22
CA LEU A 200 12.09 -32.38 6.07
C LEU A 200 10.75 -32.21 5.37
N MET A 201 10.64 -31.21 4.48
CA MET A 201 9.43 -30.94 3.69
C MET A 201 9.22 -31.97 2.57
N ARG A 202 10.26 -32.66 2.06
CA ARG A 202 10.13 -33.74 1.08
C ARG A 202 9.22 -34.89 1.55
N LYS A 203 8.93 -35.00 2.86
CA LYS A 203 7.97 -35.95 3.40
C LYS A 203 6.53 -35.66 2.95
N TYR A 204 6.21 -34.42 2.64
CA TYR A 204 4.88 -34.00 2.20
C TYR A 204 4.79 -33.97 0.67
N LYS A 205 3.58 -34.22 0.14
CA LYS A 205 3.33 -34.11 -1.29
C LYS A 205 3.37 -32.65 -1.73
N ASP A 206 4.19 -32.33 -2.71
CA ASP A 206 4.27 -31.01 -3.31
C ASP A 206 2.98 -30.62 -4.03
N ILE A 207 2.81 -29.31 -4.24
CA ILE A 207 1.69 -28.76 -5.00
C ILE A 207 1.92 -29.07 -6.48
N PRO A 208 0.96 -29.68 -7.18
CA PRO A 208 1.11 -29.91 -8.61
C PRO A 208 1.14 -28.59 -9.38
N ASN A 209 2.04 -28.43 -10.33
CA ASN A 209 2.17 -27.19 -11.11
C ASN A 209 0.89 -26.81 -11.86
N TRP A 210 0.07 -27.78 -12.26
CA TRP A 210 -1.17 -27.51 -12.96
C TRP A 210 -2.20 -26.72 -12.13
N TRP A 211 -2.14 -26.76 -10.78
CA TRP A 211 -3.00 -25.94 -9.93
C TRP A 211 -2.73 -24.45 -10.15
N PHE A 212 -1.46 -24.07 -10.23
CA PHE A 212 -1.06 -22.70 -10.50
C PHE A 212 -1.49 -22.23 -11.90
N TYR A 213 -1.29 -23.10 -12.91
CA TYR A 213 -1.71 -22.78 -14.28
C TYR A 213 -3.22 -22.69 -14.43
N LEU A 214 -3.97 -23.51 -13.70
CA LEU A 214 -5.43 -23.49 -13.72
C LEU A 214 -5.93 -22.17 -13.10
N ILE A 215 -5.45 -21.77 -11.91
CA ILE A 215 -5.84 -20.52 -11.29
C ILE A 215 -5.47 -19.34 -12.16
N LEU A 216 -4.24 -19.30 -12.69
CA LEU A 216 -3.80 -18.27 -13.61
C LEU A 216 -4.69 -18.18 -14.84
N GLY A 217 -5.00 -19.33 -15.47
CA GLY A 217 -5.86 -19.39 -16.65
C GLY A 217 -7.28 -18.89 -16.35
N VAL A 218 -7.89 -19.35 -15.26
CA VAL A 218 -9.24 -18.92 -14.87
C VAL A 218 -9.26 -17.43 -14.55
N SER A 219 -8.29 -16.91 -13.79
CA SER A 219 -8.23 -15.49 -13.45
C SER A 219 -8.03 -14.60 -14.69
N LEU A 220 -7.17 -15.01 -15.63
CA LEU A 220 -6.97 -14.31 -16.90
C LEU A 220 -8.25 -14.32 -17.75
N LEU A 221 -8.92 -15.46 -17.87
CA LEU A 221 -10.18 -15.55 -18.62
C LEU A 221 -11.28 -14.68 -18.00
N LEU A 222 -11.41 -14.69 -16.69
CA LEU A 222 -12.36 -13.82 -15.99
C LEU A 222 -12.03 -12.33 -16.19
N THR A 223 -10.76 -11.95 -16.06
CA THR A 223 -10.33 -10.57 -16.29
C THR A 223 -10.59 -10.10 -17.72
N LEU A 224 -10.26 -10.94 -18.71
CA LEU A 224 -10.53 -10.63 -20.12
C LEU A 224 -12.04 -10.59 -20.41
N HIS A 225 -12.81 -11.50 -19.84
CA HIS A 225 -14.27 -11.47 -19.93
C HIS A 225 -14.83 -10.14 -19.41
N LEU A 226 -14.42 -9.71 -18.22
CA LEU A 226 -14.85 -8.44 -17.65
C LEU A 226 -14.44 -7.24 -18.52
N CYS A 227 -13.21 -7.22 -19.03
CA CYS A 227 -12.74 -6.11 -19.88
C CYS A 227 -13.45 -6.02 -21.24
N ILE A 228 -13.91 -7.17 -21.78
CA ILE A 228 -14.58 -7.23 -23.10
C ILE A 228 -16.09 -7.01 -22.97
N PHE A 229 -16.76 -7.74 -22.07
CA PHE A 229 -18.21 -7.72 -21.96
C PHE A 229 -18.74 -6.57 -21.10
N GLN A 230 -17.98 -6.11 -20.12
CA GLN A 230 -18.34 -4.96 -19.27
C GLN A 230 -17.54 -3.69 -19.60
N LYS A 231 -17.16 -3.53 -20.85
CA LYS A 231 -16.33 -2.43 -21.35
C LYS A 231 -16.87 -1.05 -20.95
N ASP A 232 -18.17 -0.86 -20.98
CA ASP A 232 -18.82 0.43 -20.66
C ASP A 232 -18.78 0.77 -19.16
N GLN A 233 -18.70 -0.25 -18.29
CA GLN A 233 -18.64 -0.06 -16.85
C GLN A 233 -17.20 0.06 -16.35
N ILE A 234 -16.32 -0.84 -16.81
CA ILE A 234 -14.93 -0.92 -16.35
C ILE A 234 -14.03 0.07 -17.08
N GLN A 235 -14.39 0.41 -18.35
CA GLN A 235 -13.66 1.33 -19.23
C GLN A 235 -12.19 0.95 -19.47
N LEU A 236 -11.76 -0.24 -19.03
CA LEU A 236 -10.40 -0.73 -19.10
C LEU A 236 -10.19 -1.54 -20.38
N PRO A 237 -9.29 -1.14 -21.28
CA PRO A 237 -8.95 -1.95 -22.45
C PRO A 237 -8.29 -3.27 -22.04
N TRP A 238 -8.55 -4.35 -22.77
CA TRP A 238 -8.00 -5.68 -22.46
C TRP A 238 -6.48 -5.72 -22.40
N TRP A 239 -5.79 -4.96 -23.28
CA TRP A 239 -4.33 -4.89 -23.29
C TRP A 239 -3.74 -4.26 -22.04
N SER A 240 -4.45 -3.31 -21.42
CA SER A 240 -3.99 -2.67 -20.20
C SER A 240 -4.07 -3.60 -18.98
N ALA A 241 -5.03 -4.54 -18.94
CA ALA A 241 -5.05 -5.58 -17.93
C ALA A 241 -3.82 -6.49 -18.03
N VAL A 242 -3.44 -6.90 -19.24
CA VAL A 242 -2.21 -7.68 -19.47
C VAL A 242 -0.96 -6.88 -19.08
N PHE A 243 -0.94 -5.59 -19.38
CA PHE A 243 0.15 -4.69 -19.00
C PHE A 243 0.26 -4.55 -17.47
N ALA A 244 -0.87 -4.41 -16.74
CA ALA A 244 -0.90 -4.36 -15.28
C ALA A 244 -0.31 -5.63 -14.65
N ILE A 245 -0.67 -6.80 -15.18
CA ILE A 245 -0.11 -8.11 -14.75
C ILE A 245 1.38 -8.18 -15.02
N GLY A 246 1.83 -7.70 -16.19
CA GLY A 246 3.25 -7.61 -16.53
C GLY A 246 4.05 -6.71 -15.56
N LEU A 247 3.49 -5.55 -15.20
CA LEU A 247 4.07 -4.67 -14.17
C LEU A 247 4.12 -5.37 -12.80
N ALA A 248 3.02 -5.99 -12.38
CA ALA A 248 2.98 -6.74 -11.13
C ALA A 248 4.07 -7.82 -11.08
N PHE A 249 4.23 -8.58 -12.15
CA PHE A 249 5.27 -9.61 -12.25
C PHE A 249 6.69 -9.02 -12.15
N ALA A 250 6.96 -7.92 -12.86
CA ALA A 250 8.28 -7.28 -12.87
C ALA A 250 8.65 -6.70 -11.49
N PHE A 251 7.68 -6.11 -10.78
CA PHE A 251 7.92 -5.47 -9.49
C PHE A 251 7.85 -6.43 -8.30
N THR A 252 7.22 -7.59 -8.42
CA THR A 252 7.10 -8.55 -7.31
C THR A 252 8.46 -8.97 -6.76
N LEU A 253 9.44 -9.26 -7.61
CA LEU A 253 10.76 -9.69 -7.16
C LEU A 253 11.52 -8.58 -6.40
N PRO A 254 11.71 -7.36 -6.94
CA PRO A 254 12.39 -6.29 -6.20
C PRO A 254 11.71 -5.94 -4.88
N MET A 255 10.39 -5.85 -4.89
CA MET A 255 9.64 -5.53 -3.68
C MET A 255 9.69 -6.64 -2.63
N SER A 256 9.67 -7.91 -3.05
CA SER A 256 9.83 -9.05 -2.13
C SER A 256 11.19 -9.03 -1.43
N ILE A 257 12.25 -8.62 -2.10
CA ILE A 257 13.60 -8.51 -1.51
C ILE A 257 13.60 -7.42 -0.44
N ILE A 258 13.04 -6.25 -0.74
CA ILE A 258 12.93 -5.16 0.24
C ILE A 258 12.06 -5.59 1.42
N THR A 259 10.91 -6.20 1.16
CA THR A 259 10.04 -6.70 2.24
C THR A 259 10.74 -7.73 3.11
N ALA A 260 11.52 -8.64 2.54
CA ALA A 260 12.25 -9.65 3.28
C ALA A 260 13.37 -9.05 4.17
N THR A 261 13.99 -7.93 3.75
CA THR A 261 15.09 -7.30 4.48
C THR A 261 14.64 -6.24 5.47
N THR A 262 13.54 -5.54 5.18
CA THR A 262 13.06 -4.39 5.98
C THR A 262 11.78 -4.66 6.75
N ASN A 263 11.07 -5.74 6.45
CA ASN A 263 9.70 -6.01 6.90
C ASN A 263 8.69 -4.91 6.52
N GLN A 264 9.00 -4.13 5.49
CA GLN A 264 8.10 -3.11 4.94
C GLN A 264 7.71 -3.52 3.53
N THR A 265 6.41 -3.55 3.24
CA THR A 265 5.89 -3.90 1.93
C THR A 265 5.55 -2.62 1.16
N PRO A 266 6.43 -2.16 0.27
CA PRO A 266 6.13 -1.01 -0.58
C PRO A 266 4.97 -1.32 -1.52
N THR A 267 4.24 -0.29 -1.93
CA THR A 267 3.10 -0.43 -2.84
C THR A 267 3.36 0.22 -4.19
N LEU A 268 2.73 -0.30 -5.25
CA LEU A 268 2.78 0.26 -6.60
C LEU A 268 1.64 1.23 -6.90
N ASP A 269 0.86 1.57 -5.89
CA ASP A 269 -0.38 2.32 -6.05
C ASP A 269 -0.22 3.58 -6.89
N VAL A 270 0.74 4.43 -6.53
CA VAL A 270 0.97 5.72 -7.17
C VAL A 270 1.49 5.55 -8.60
N ILE A 271 2.43 4.61 -8.81
CA ILE A 271 3.01 4.37 -10.14
C ILE A 271 1.94 3.87 -11.11
N THR A 272 1.15 2.89 -10.70
CA THR A 272 0.10 2.33 -11.55
C THR A 272 -0.96 3.37 -11.88
N GLN A 273 -1.37 4.19 -10.91
CA GLN A 273 -2.30 5.30 -11.15
C GLN A 273 -1.74 6.35 -12.11
N TYR A 274 -0.48 6.70 -11.96
CA TYR A 274 0.17 7.71 -12.79
C TYR A 274 0.33 7.23 -14.24
N ILE A 275 0.81 6.00 -14.44
CA ILE A 275 0.94 5.39 -15.76
C ILE A 275 -0.41 5.37 -16.48
N MET A 276 -1.44 4.86 -15.81
CA MET A 276 -2.76 4.74 -16.43
C MET A 276 -3.43 6.08 -16.65
N GLY A 277 -3.24 7.05 -15.74
CA GLY A 277 -3.74 8.41 -15.89
C GLY A 277 -3.13 9.13 -17.10
N MET A 278 -1.85 8.85 -17.43
CA MET A 278 -1.22 9.37 -18.65
C MET A 278 -1.71 8.66 -19.93
N MET A 279 -1.95 7.34 -19.85
CA MET A 279 -2.36 6.56 -21.02
C MET A 279 -3.84 6.75 -21.38
N LEU A 280 -4.71 6.87 -20.37
CA LEU A 280 -6.16 7.05 -20.55
C LEU A 280 -6.67 8.22 -19.66
N PRO A 281 -6.38 9.46 -20.08
CA PRO A 281 -6.84 10.63 -19.32
C PRO A 281 -8.37 10.71 -19.34
N GLY A 282 -8.94 11.16 -18.22
CA GLY A 282 -10.39 11.36 -18.08
C GLY A 282 -11.21 10.10 -17.73
N ARG A 283 -10.58 8.95 -17.47
CA ARG A 283 -11.25 7.68 -17.13
C ARG A 283 -10.86 7.18 -15.75
N PRO A 284 -11.45 7.71 -14.68
CA PRO A 284 -11.08 7.36 -13.31
C PRO A 284 -11.33 5.89 -12.95
N ILE A 285 -12.39 5.27 -13.50
CA ILE A 285 -12.67 3.84 -13.27
C ILE A 285 -11.59 2.96 -13.89
N ALA A 286 -11.17 3.24 -15.13
CA ALA A 286 -10.09 2.50 -15.77
C ALA A 286 -8.80 2.59 -14.95
N ASN A 287 -8.50 3.79 -14.40
CA ASN A 287 -7.35 4.00 -13.54
C ASN A 287 -7.43 3.18 -12.24
N LEU A 288 -8.60 3.17 -11.59
CA LEU A 288 -8.84 2.38 -10.38
C LEU A 288 -8.68 0.87 -10.65
N CYS A 289 -9.28 0.36 -11.74
CA CYS A 289 -9.16 -1.03 -12.13
C CYS A 289 -7.70 -1.41 -12.44
N PHE A 290 -6.98 -0.57 -13.17
CA PHE A 290 -5.56 -0.80 -13.48
C PHE A 290 -4.69 -0.85 -12.20
N LYS A 291 -4.93 0.06 -11.27
CA LYS A 291 -4.30 0.04 -9.94
C LYS A 291 -4.57 -1.28 -9.22
N THR A 292 -5.82 -1.74 -9.20
CA THR A 292 -6.22 -2.99 -8.56
C THR A 292 -5.47 -4.18 -9.16
N TYR A 293 -5.45 -4.29 -10.48
CA TYR A 293 -4.74 -5.39 -11.15
C TYR A 293 -3.21 -5.31 -11.01
N GLY A 294 -2.61 -4.13 -10.95
CA GLY A 294 -1.17 -3.96 -10.82
C GLY A 294 -0.70 -4.01 -9.36
N ALA A 295 -1.14 -3.05 -8.56
CA ALA A 295 -0.60 -2.84 -7.21
C ALA A 295 -1.10 -3.89 -6.20
N ILE A 296 -2.41 -4.17 -6.17
CA ILE A 296 -2.97 -5.13 -5.22
C ILE A 296 -2.47 -6.54 -5.55
N SER A 297 -2.37 -6.91 -6.83
CA SER A 297 -1.81 -8.21 -7.22
C SER A 297 -0.36 -8.38 -6.78
N THR A 298 0.47 -7.33 -6.88
CA THR A 298 1.86 -7.36 -6.37
C THR A 298 1.89 -7.56 -4.86
N THR A 299 1.09 -6.80 -4.12
CA THR A 299 1.02 -6.92 -2.65
C THR A 299 0.55 -8.31 -2.23
N ASN A 300 -0.49 -8.84 -2.85
CA ASN A 300 -0.98 -10.19 -2.57
C ASN A 300 0.05 -11.27 -2.91
N ALA A 301 0.79 -11.11 -4.02
CA ALA A 301 1.88 -12.03 -4.36
C ALA A 301 2.98 -12.06 -3.30
N ILE A 302 3.36 -10.90 -2.75
CA ILE A 302 4.35 -10.80 -1.69
C ILE A 302 3.84 -11.46 -0.40
N HIS A 303 2.59 -11.20 -0.01
CA HIS A 303 1.96 -11.85 1.16
C HIS A 303 1.89 -13.37 0.99
N PHE A 304 1.51 -13.85 -0.20
CA PHE A 304 1.48 -15.26 -0.53
C PHE A 304 2.87 -15.91 -0.36
N LEU A 305 3.92 -15.31 -0.93
CA LEU A 305 5.30 -15.78 -0.81
C LEU A 305 5.77 -15.81 0.65
N ASN A 306 5.49 -14.76 1.41
CA ASN A 306 5.82 -14.66 2.84
C ASN A 306 5.14 -15.77 3.65
N ASN A 307 3.85 -15.97 3.43
CA ASN A 307 3.07 -17.03 4.07
C ASN A 307 3.58 -18.42 3.72
N PHE A 308 3.94 -18.66 2.46
CA PHE A 308 4.53 -19.93 2.03
C PHE A 308 5.88 -20.20 2.71
N LYS A 309 6.73 -19.17 2.80
CA LYS A 309 8.02 -19.29 3.48
C LYS A 309 7.86 -19.58 4.97
N MET A 310 6.94 -18.91 5.64
CA MET A 310 6.62 -19.18 7.04
C MET A 310 6.15 -20.63 7.25
N CYS A 311 5.24 -21.11 6.40
CA CYS A 311 4.74 -22.47 6.48
C CYS A 311 5.82 -23.53 6.21
N HIS A 312 6.78 -23.22 5.32
CA HIS A 312 7.94 -24.05 5.06
C HIS A 312 8.78 -24.25 6.34
N TYR A 313 9.05 -23.19 7.10
CA TYR A 313 9.77 -23.28 8.38
C TYR A 313 8.95 -23.97 9.46
N MET A 314 7.63 -23.76 9.50
CA MET A 314 6.71 -24.40 10.44
C MET A 314 6.37 -25.86 10.08
N LYS A 315 6.84 -26.36 8.92
CA LYS A 315 6.60 -27.72 8.39
C LYS A 315 5.12 -28.03 8.20
N ILE A 316 4.35 -27.07 7.72
CA ILE A 316 2.95 -27.23 7.34
C ILE A 316 2.88 -27.83 5.93
N PRO A 317 2.00 -28.85 5.66
CA PRO A 317 1.86 -29.44 4.34
C PRO A 317 1.54 -28.40 3.26
N PRO A 318 2.30 -28.34 2.14
CA PRO A 318 2.14 -27.30 1.12
C PRO A 318 0.74 -27.25 0.50
N ARG A 319 0.14 -28.43 0.24
CA ARG A 319 -1.21 -28.50 -0.36
C ARG A 319 -2.29 -27.90 0.53
N SER A 320 -2.27 -28.22 1.83
CA SER A 320 -3.24 -27.65 2.79
C SER A 320 -3.10 -26.14 2.88
N ARG A 321 -1.86 -25.64 2.86
CA ARG A 321 -1.61 -24.20 2.88
C ARG A 321 -2.15 -23.51 1.62
N PHE A 322 -1.86 -24.08 0.45
CA PHE A 322 -2.35 -23.56 -0.82
C PHE A 322 -3.88 -23.43 -0.87
N LEU A 323 -4.59 -24.48 -0.42
CA LEU A 323 -6.05 -24.48 -0.40
C LEU A 323 -6.62 -23.41 0.56
N VAL A 324 -6.00 -23.23 1.73
CA VAL A 324 -6.39 -22.17 2.66
C VAL A 324 -6.16 -20.78 2.05
N GLU A 325 -5.00 -20.56 1.44
CA GLU A 325 -4.65 -19.25 0.84
C GLU A 325 -5.60 -18.88 -0.29
N VAL A 326 -5.89 -19.84 -1.19
CA VAL A 326 -6.84 -19.63 -2.30
C VAL A 326 -8.28 -19.43 -1.81
N GLY A 327 -8.64 -20.05 -0.67
CA GLY A 327 -9.98 -19.89 -0.10
C GLY A 327 -10.16 -18.60 0.72
N THR A 328 -9.07 -17.91 1.05
CA THR A 328 -9.09 -16.65 1.84
C THR A 328 -8.76 -15.41 1.01
N SER A 329 -8.27 -15.60 -0.22
CA SER A 329 -8.04 -14.53 -1.21
C SER A 329 -9.29 -14.22 -2.01
#